data_b110c0bdfd29ea4c2d5cc5d47f20c4aa
#
_entry.id   b110c0bdfd29ea4c2d5cc5d47f20c4aa
#
_cell.length_a   1.000
_cell.length_b   1.000
_cell.length_c   1.000
_cell.angle_alpha   90.00
_cell.angle_beta   90.00
_cell.angle_gamma   90.00
#
_symmetry.space_group_name_H-M   'P 1'
#
loop_
_entity.id
_entity.type
_entity.pdbx_description
1 polymer ?
#
loop_
_entity_poly.entity_id
_entity_poly.type
_entity_poly.pdbx_seq_one_letter_code
_entity_poly.pdbx_strand_id
1 'polypeptide(L)'
;MTVQRNEANGEGVSPFVELDRQTWSRLADEMEQPLNEEDIFRLRGLGDPLDLKEVREVYLPLSRLLHLYVEAAGQLHAATTTFLGEQTQRTPFVIGVAGSVAVGKSTIARVLREMLRRWPGTPNVELITTDGFLYPLAELKRRQLLERKGFPESYDRRALLRFVSEIKSGAEEVRAPWYSHVTYDIVPGKEVVVRRPDVLIVEGLNVLAPARPRHDGKQGLALSDFFDFSIYVDAKTSYIEEWYVDRFRKLRTTAFAQPESYFHRYASLSDDEAESTARDIWKRINEPNLEENVLPTRGRAQLVLTKDADHSIRRMLLRKV
;
A
#
# COMPACT_ATOMS: atom_id res chain seq x y z
N MET A 1 -24.25 -2.83 -22.63
CA MET A 1 -22.84 -2.44 -22.74
C MET A 1 -22.02 -3.65 -23.12
N THR A 2 -21.49 -3.68 -24.32
CA THR A 2 -20.77 -4.84 -24.88
C THR A 2 -19.31 -4.71 -24.48
N VAL A 3 -18.86 -5.56 -23.57
CA VAL A 3 -17.43 -5.73 -23.28
C VAL A 3 -16.81 -6.36 -24.52
N GLN A 4 -16.01 -5.61 -25.25
CA GLN A 4 -15.23 -6.18 -26.35
C GLN A 4 -14.25 -7.22 -25.80
N ARG A 5 -14.51 -8.48 -26.06
CA ARG A 5 -13.54 -9.55 -25.93
C ARG A 5 -12.53 -9.38 -27.07
N ASN A 6 -11.32 -8.98 -26.74
CA ASN A 6 -10.19 -9.07 -27.68
C ASN A 6 -9.83 -10.56 -27.85
N GLU A 7 -10.42 -11.19 -28.84
CA GLU A 7 -10.01 -12.49 -29.35
C GLU A 7 -8.98 -12.27 -30.48
N ALA A 8 -7.71 -12.10 -30.10
CA ALA A 8 -6.60 -12.29 -31.04
C ALA A 8 -5.29 -12.52 -30.26
N ASN A 9 -4.80 -13.72 -30.36
CA ASN A 9 -3.53 -14.31 -29.98
C ASN A 9 -3.62 -15.23 -28.76
N GLY A 10 -3.39 -16.52 -28.99
CA GLY A 10 -3.28 -17.69 -28.10
C GLY A 10 -2.78 -17.52 -26.66
N GLU A 11 -3.29 -16.53 -25.94
CA GLU A 11 -3.00 -16.27 -24.54
C GLU A 11 -4.01 -17.01 -23.66
N GLY A 12 -3.50 -17.78 -22.73
CA GLY A 12 -4.29 -18.50 -21.74
C GLY A 12 -5.28 -17.58 -21.02
N VAL A 13 -6.42 -18.12 -20.59
CA VAL A 13 -7.49 -17.38 -19.91
C VAL A 13 -6.94 -16.59 -18.72
N SER A 14 -6.88 -15.26 -18.83
CA SER A 14 -6.43 -14.40 -17.74
C SER A 14 -7.44 -14.42 -16.58
N PRO A 15 -7.00 -14.52 -15.33
CA PRO A 15 -7.89 -14.37 -14.16
C PRO A 15 -8.31 -12.91 -13.93
N PHE A 16 -7.84 -11.98 -14.76
CA PHE A 16 -8.14 -10.54 -14.62
C PHE A 16 -8.99 -10.04 -15.78
N VAL A 17 -9.86 -9.07 -15.47
CA VAL A 17 -10.45 -8.14 -16.43
C VAL A 17 -9.52 -6.95 -16.55
N GLU A 18 -9.09 -6.63 -17.74
CA GLU A 18 -8.27 -5.45 -18.04
C GLU A 18 -9.16 -4.29 -18.46
N LEU A 19 -8.96 -3.13 -17.83
CA LEU A 19 -9.68 -1.89 -18.09
C LEU A 19 -8.68 -0.76 -18.29
N ASP A 20 -8.87 0.02 -19.36
CA ASP A 20 -8.17 1.29 -19.52
C ASP A 20 -8.78 2.38 -18.61
N ARG A 21 -8.06 3.48 -18.44
CA ARG A 21 -8.47 4.60 -17.61
C ARG A 21 -9.82 5.19 -18.03
N GLN A 22 -10.11 5.28 -19.35
CA GLN A 22 -11.34 5.85 -19.85
C GLN A 22 -12.55 4.96 -19.52
N THR A 23 -12.42 3.65 -19.73
CA THR A 23 -13.47 2.69 -19.39
C THR A 23 -13.71 2.63 -17.89
N TRP A 24 -12.62 2.68 -17.11
CA TRP A 24 -12.69 2.69 -15.65
C TRP A 24 -13.39 3.94 -15.11
N SER A 25 -13.07 5.12 -15.62
CA SER A 25 -13.66 6.39 -15.15
C SER A 25 -15.18 6.43 -15.28
N ARG A 26 -15.72 5.83 -16.36
CA ARG A 26 -17.17 5.77 -16.60
C ARG A 26 -17.95 4.99 -15.54
N LEU A 27 -17.28 4.15 -14.73
CA LEU A 27 -17.94 3.38 -13.68
C LEU A 27 -18.42 4.26 -12.51
N ALA A 28 -18.06 5.54 -12.50
CA ALA A 28 -18.48 6.51 -11.49
C ALA A 28 -18.89 7.88 -12.08
N ASP A 29 -19.26 7.95 -13.34
CA ASP A 29 -19.59 9.23 -14.03
C ASP A 29 -20.71 10.04 -13.35
N GLU A 30 -21.66 9.36 -12.70
CA GLU A 30 -22.79 9.99 -12.00
C GLU A 30 -22.47 10.42 -10.55
N MET A 31 -21.24 10.17 -10.08
CA MET A 31 -20.86 10.45 -8.71
C MET A 31 -20.22 11.83 -8.59
N GLU A 32 -20.57 12.54 -7.51
CA GLU A 32 -19.90 13.78 -7.16
C GLU A 32 -18.49 13.53 -6.65
N GLN A 33 -17.56 14.42 -7.01
CA GLN A 33 -16.19 14.42 -6.54
C GLN A 33 -16.14 14.85 -5.08
N PRO A 34 -15.76 13.99 -4.12
CA PRO A 34 -15.82 14.33 -2.70
C PRO A 34 -14.60 15.12 -2.20
N LEU A 35 -13.49 15.18 -2.98
CA LEU A 35 -12.27 15.89 -2.62
C LEU A 35 -12.13 17.18 -3.41
N ASN A 36 -11.56 18.21 -2.78
CA ASN A 36 -11.21 19.48 -3.39
C ASN A 36 -9.68 19.63 -3.55
N GLU A 37 -9.21 20.73 -4.13
CA GLU A 37 -7.78 20.99 -4.37
C GLU A 37 -6.96 21.07 -3.08
N GLU A 38 -7.54 21.60 -1.99
CA GLU A 38 -6.87 21.66 -0.69
C GLU A 38 -6.67 20.26 -0.10
N ASP A 39 -7.67 19.38 -0.23
CA ASP A 39 -7.54 17.97 0.15
C ASP A 39 -6.40 17.32 -0.64
N ILE A 40 -6.35 17.53 -1.96
CA ILE A 40 -5.32 16.96 -2.83
C ILE A 40 -3.93 17.45 -2.42
N PHE A 41 -3.77 18.74 -2.14
CA PHE A 41 -2.50 19.31 -1.69
C PHE A 41 -1.99 18.63 -0.41
N ARG A 42 -2.88 18.36 0.55
CA ARG A 42 -2.53 17.66 1.81
C ARG A 42 -2.21 16.18 1.62
N LEU A 43 -2.83 15.54 0.62
CA LEU A 43 -2.68 14.11 0.38
C LEU A 43 -1.48 13.75 -0.48
N ARG A 44 -0.95 14.69 -1.25
CA ARG A 44 0.20 14.46 -2.12
C ARG A 44 1.42 13.94 -1.35
N GLY A 45 2.11 12.97 -1.96
CA GLY A 45 3.47 12.62 -1.58
C GLY A 45 4.49 13.61 -2.14
N LEU A 46 5.71 13.60 -1.61
CA LEU A 46 6.79 14.43 -2.13
C LEU A 46 7.10 14.03 -3.59
N GLY A 47 6.78 14.93 -4.52
CA GLY A 47 6.99 14.70 -5.95
C GLY A 47 5.90 13.92 -6.67
N ASP A 48 4.80 13.58 -6.01
CA ASP A 48 3.66 12.88 -6.61
C ASP A 48 2.74 13.92 -7.31
N PRO A 49 2.49 13.80 -8.64
CA PRO A 49 1.68 14.77 -9.39
C PRO A 49 0.16 14.53 -9.27
N LEU A 50 -0.31 14.08 -8.11
CA LEU A 50 -1.73 13.86 -7.88
C LEU A 50 -2.54 15.14 -8.13
N ASP A 51 -3.60 15.06 -8.92
CA ASP A 51 -4.54 16.12 -9.22
C ASP A 51 -6.01 15.66 -9.09
N LEU A 52 -6.95 16.61 -9.20
CA LEU A 52 -8.39 16.32 -9.13
C LEU A 52 -8.86 15.41 -10.27
N LYS A 53 -8.22 15.51 -11.44
CA LYS A 53 -8.56 14.68 -12.59
C LYS A 53 -8.22 13.21 -12.32
N GLU A 54 -7.03 12.95 -11.77
CA GLU A 54 -6.63 11.59 -11.35
C GLU A 54 -7.59 11.03 -10.30
N VAL A 55 -7.98 11.86 -9.31
CA VAL A 55 -8.92 11.43 -8.26
C VAL A 55 -10.28 11.09 -8.87
N ARG A 56 -10.80 11.91 -9.75
CA ARG A 56 -12.09 11.67 -10.41
C ARG A 56 -12.07 10.44 -11.31
N GLU A 57 -11.04 10.31 -12.15
CA GLU A 57 -11.00 9.27 -13.17
C GLU A 57 -10.55 7.89 -12.63
N VAL A 58 -9.80 7.87 -11.53
CA VAL A 58 -9.21 6.62 -11.01
C VAL A 58 -9.70 6.29 -9.60
N TYR A 59 -9.57 7.22 -8.66
CA TYR A 59 -9.84 6.91 -7.26
C TYR A 59 -11.32 6.92 -6.91
N LEU A 60 -12.13 7.71 -7.61
CA LEU A 60 -13.58 7.74 -7.38
C LEU A 60 -14.23 6.40 -7.77
N PRO A 61 -13.99 5.83 -8.98
CA PRO A 61 -14.47 4.49 -9.29
C PRO A 61 -13.89 3.41 -8.35
N LEU A 62 -12.63 3.54 -7.95
CA LEU A 62 -12.01 2.61 -7.00
C LEU A 62 -12.68 2.66 -5.62
N SER A 63 -12.95 3.86 -5.12
CA SER A 63 -13.64 4.02 -3.84
C SER A 63 -15.06 3.42 -3.88
N ARG A 64 -15.78 3.59 -5.02
CA ARG A 64 -17.08 2.95 -5.24
C ARG A 64 -16.97 1.42 -5.23
N LEU A 65 -16.00 0.88 -5.94
CA LEU A 65 -15.76 -0.56 -5.95
C LEU A 65 -15.52 -1.10 -4.54
N LEU A 66 -14.61 -0.44 -3.79
CA LEU A 66 -14.29 -0.83 -2.43
C LEU A 66 -15.50 -0.73 -1.50
N HIS A 67 -16.33 0.30 -1.66
CA HIS A 67 -17.58 0.44 -0.90
C HIS A 67 -18.53 -0.73 -1.15
N LEU A 68 -18.70 -1.16 -2.41
CA LEU A 68 -19.51 -2.34 -2.75
C LEU A 68 -18.98 -3.62 -2.08
N TYR A 69 -17.65 -3.81 -2.04
CA TYR A 69 -17.05 -4.95 -1.33
C TYR A 69 -17.29 -4.88 0.19
N VAL A 70 -17.17 -3.69 0.79
CA VAL A 70 -17.44 -3.46 2.21
C VAL A 70 -18.90 -3.78 2.56
N GLU A 71 -19.85 -3.34 1.72
CA GLU A 71 -21.27 -3.64 1.90
C GLU A 71 -21.55 -5.14 1.77
N ALA A 72 -21.01 -5.79 0.73
CA ALA A 72 -21.18 -7.22 0.52
C ALA A 72 -20.59 -8.05 1.67
N ALA A 73 -19.42 -7.67 2.18
CA ALA A 73 -18.81 -8.30 3.36
C ALA A 73 -19.69 -8.11 4.60
N GLY A 74 -20.30 -6.94 4.77
CA GLY A 74 -21.26 -6.68 5.86
C GLY A 74 -22.51 -7.53 5.76
N GLN A 75 -23.07 -7.72 4.57
CA GLN A 75 -24.22 -8.60 4.34
C GLN A 75 -23.89 -10.08 4.63
N LEU A 76 -22.70 -10.52 4.17
CA LEU A 76 -22.23 -11.88 4.45
C LEU A 76 -22.04 -12.10 5.97
N HIS A 77 -21.46 -11.12 6.66
CA HIS A 77 -21.30 -11.16 8.11
C HIS A 77 -22.68 -11.31 8.81
N ALA A 78 -23.66 -10.49 8.44
CA ALA A 78 -25.01 -10.56 9.00
C ALA A 78 -25.68 -11.93 8.77
N ALA A 79 -25.54 -12.48 7.56
CA ALA A 79 -26.07 -13.82 7.24
C ALA A 79 -25.38 -14.91 8.07
N THR A 80 -24.05 -14.84 8.23
CA THR A 80 -23.27 -15.78 9.04
C THR A 80 -23.67 -15.71 10.52
N THR A 81 -23.82 -14.51 11.06
CA THR A 81 -24.26 -14.27 12.44
C THR A 81 -25.64 -14.87 12.69
N THR A 82 -26.58 -14.68 11.74
CA THR A 82 -27.92 -15.28 11.81
C THR A 82 -27.84 -16.81 11.77
N PHE A 83 -27.00 -17.38 10.90
CA PHE A 83 -26.80 -18.82 10.79
C PHE A 83 -26.24 -19.44 12.07
N LEU A 84 -25.31 -18.77 12.73
CA LEU A 84 -24.69 -19.24 13.97
C LEU A 84 -25.56 -19.01 15.20
N GLY A 85 -26.61 -18.18 15.11
CA GLY A 85 -27.44 -17.80 16.26
C GLY A 85 -26.70 -16.92 17.29
N GLU A 86 -25.58 -16.29 16.90
CA GLU A 86 -24.75 -15.47 17.75
C GLU A 86 -24.80 -14.00 17.30
N GLN A 87 -24.77 -13.08 18.25
CA GLN A 87 -24.60 -11.67 17.95
C GLN A 87 -23.10 -11.32 18.01
N THR A 88 -22.38 -11.48 16.89
CA THR A 88 -20.98 -11.07 16.78
C THR A 88 -20.89 -9.66 16.21
N GLN A 89 -19.91 -8.89 16.70
CA GLN A 89 -19.64 -7.57 16.14
C GLN A 89 -19.03 -7.74 14.74
N ARG A 90 -19.35 -6.78 13.83
CA ARG A 90 -18.75 -6.76 12.50
C ARG A 90 -17.24 -6.61 12.61
N THR A 91 -16.53 -7.49 11.90
CA THR A 91 -15.07 -7.38 11.79
C THR A 91 -14.69 -6.28 10.81
N PRO A 92 -13.60 -5.54 11.03
CA PRO A 92 -13.10 -4.54 10.08
C PRO A 92 -12.84 -5.12 8.70
N PHE A 93 -13.13 -4.34 7.65
CA PHE A 93 -12.73 -4.65 6.28
C PHE A 93 -11.27 -4.26 6.09
N VAL A 94 -10.40 -5.20 5.74
CA VAL A 94 -8.95 -4.96 5.64
C VAL A 94 -8.50 -4.89 4.19
N ILE A 95 -7.86 -3.78 3.82
CA ILE A 95 -7.33 -3.52 2.48
C ILE A 95 -5.80 -3.53 2.53
N GLY A 96 -5.16 -4.41 1.75
CA GLY A 96 -3.71 -4.41 1.56
C GLY A 96 -3.30 -3.54 0.36
N VAL A 97 -2.30 -2.65 0.53
CA VAL A 97 -1.73 -1.85 -0.56
C VAL A 97 -0.25 -2.16 -0.71
N ALA A 98 0.09 -2.88 -1.77
CA ALA A 98 1.44 -3.33 -2.10
C ALA A 98 2.05 -2.58 -3.29
N GLY A 99 3.36 -2.73 -3.47
CA GLY A 99 4.12 -2.18 -4.60
C GLY A 99 5.53 -1.75 -4.17
N SER A 100 6.37 -1.32 -5.10
CA SER A 100 7.76 -0.93 -4.84
C SER A 100 7.89 0.36 -4.02
N VAL A 101 9.09 0.64 -3.53
CA VAL A 101 9.46 1.98 -3.06
C VAL A 101 9.25 3.00 -4.19
N ALA A 102 8.93 4.23 -3.86
CA ALA A 102 8.70 5.35 -4.78
C ALA A 102 7.52 5.19 -5.80
N VAL A 103 6.82 4.07 -5.85
CA VAL A 103 5.70 3.85 -6.80
C VAL A 103 4.42 4.62 -6.44
N GLY A 104 4.33 5.22 -5.23
CA GLY A 104 3.19 6.04 -4.81
C GLY A 104 2.15 5.33 -3.94
N LYS A 105 2.47 4.15 -3.35
CA LYS A 105 1.55 3.41 -2.44
C LYS A 105 0.96 4.28 -1.33
N SER A 106 1.79 5.04 -0.64
CA SER A 106 1.36 5.84 0.52
C SER A 106 0.41 6.98 0.11
N THR A 107 0.58 7.54 -1.10
CA THR A 107 -0.37 8.52 -1.65
C THR A 107 -1.71 7.85 -1.95
N ILE A 108 -1.71 6.71 -2.62
CA ILE A 108 -2.91 5.91 -2.90
C ILE A 108 -3.64 5.56 -1.60
N ALA A 109 -2.92 5.05 -0.60
CA ALA A 109 -3.50 4.68 0.69
C ALA A 109 -4.14 5.87 1.42
N ARG A 110 -3.48 7.06 1.40
CA ARG A 110 -4.05 8.29 1.99
C ARG A 110 -5.29 8.76 1.25
N VAL A 111 -5.27 8.78 -0.10
CA VAL A 111 -6.43 9.16 -0.91
C VAL A 111 -7.60 8.22 -0.65
N LEU A 112 -7.37 6.91 -0.65
CA LEU A 112 -8.41 5.92 -0.36
C LEU A 112 -8.98 6.09 1.03
N ARG A 113 -8.16 6.34 2.05
CA ARG A 113 -8.62 6.62 3.41
C ARG A 113 -9.60 7.79 3.43
N GLU A 114 -9.23 8.90 2.81
CA GLU A 114 -10.06 10.10 2.78
C GLU A 114 -11.35 9.91 1.97
N MET A 115 -11.30 9.16 0.89
CA MET A 115 -12.49 8.87 0.08
C MET A 115 -13.44 7.90 0.78
N LEU A 116 -12.90 6.82 1.36
CA LEU A 116 -13.73 5.82 2.06
C LEU A 116 -14.41 6.40 3.31
N ARG A 117 -13.76 7.32 4.03
CA ARG A 117 -14.37 8.03 5.17
C ARG A 117 -15.62 8.83 4.82
N ARG A 118 -15.81 9.20 3.56
CA ARG A 118 -16.96 9.98 3.09
C ARG A 118 -18.18 9.11 2.74
N TRP A 119 -18.03 7.80 2.75
CA TRP A 119 -19.13 6.87 2.60
C TRP A 119 -19.85 6.67 3.94
N PRO A 120 -21.21 6.71 3.96
CA PRO A 120 -21.98 6.63 5.21
C PRO A 120 -21.69 5.36 6.03
N GLY A 121 -21.38 4.25 5.37
CA GLY A 121 -21.13 2.96 6.02
C GLY A 121 -19.71 2.75 6.56
N THR A 122 -18.78 3.70 6.35
CA THR A 122 -17.36 3.58 6.71
C THR A 122 -16.76 4.86 7.29
N PRO A 123 -17.36 5.47 8.33
CA PRO A 123 -16.85 6.74 8.89
C PRO A 123 -15.46 6.60 9.55
N ASN A 124 -15.11 5.42 10.05
CA ASN A 124 -13.83 5.17 10.71
C ASN A 124 -12.90 4.34 9.83
N VAL A 125 -12.03 5.02 9.07
CA VAL A 125 -11.02 4.39 8.21
C VAL A 125 -9.63 4.69 8.74
N GLU A 126 -8.90 3.65 9.12
CA GLU A 126 -7.55 3.76 9.64
C GLU A 126 -6.51 3.29 8.60
N LEU A 127 -5.32 3.87 8.68
CA LEU A 127 -4.19 3.57 7.80
C LEU A 127 -2.96 3.26 8.63
N ILE A 128 -2.39 2.08 8.38
CA ILE A 128 -1.13 1.63 8.96
C ILE A 128 -0.11 1.38 7.86
N THR A 129 1.10 1.89 8.04
CA THR A 129 2.26 1.49 7.26
C THR A 129 3.01 0.36 7.95
N THR A 130 3.46 -0.63 7.19
CA THR A 130 4.25 -1.74 7.74
C THR A 130 5.63 -1.31 8.24
N ASP A 131 6.08 -0.11 7.94
CA ASP A 131 7.36 0.42 8.41
C ASP A 131 7.44 0.49 9.94
N GLY A 132 6.29 0.63 10.63
CA GLY A 132 6.22 0.51 12.09
C GLY A 132 6.65 -0.86 12.64
N PHE A 133 6.69 -1.87 11.79
CA PHE A 133 7.08 -3.23 12.15
C PHE A 133 8.48 -3.62 11.64
N LEU A 134 9.26 -2.66 11.11
CA LEU A 134 10.69 -2.86 10.88
C LEU A 134 11.40 -3.06 12.22
N TYR A 135 12.41 -3.90 12.23
CA TYR A 135 13.30 -3.95 13.40
C TYR A 135 14.00 -2.60 13.58
N PRO A 136 14.19 -2.13 14.83
CA PRO A 136 14.97 -0.93 15.10
C PRO A 136 16.39 -1.01 14.51
N LEU A 137 16.98 0.14 14.14
CA LEU A 137 18.31 0.21 13.51
C LEU A 137 19.37 -0.56 14.33
N ALA A 138 19.34 -0.48 15.67
CA ALA A 138 20.24 -1.22 16.53
C ALA A 138 20.12 -2.74 16.34
N GLU A 139 18.90 -3.25 16.20
CA GLU A 139 18.65 -4.68 15.98
C GLU A 139 19.01 -5.09 14.53
N LEU A 140 18.73 -4.25 13.52
CA LEU A 140 19.16 -4.49 12.15
C LEU A 140 20.69 -4.53 12.06
N LYS A 141 21.39 -3.65 12.77
CA LYS A 141 22.86 -3.66 12.86
C LYS A 141 23.37 -4.95 13.51
N ARG A 142 22.77 -5.35 14.64
CA ARG A 142 23.13 -6.61 15.33
C ARG A 142 22.95 -7.84 14.46
N ARG A 143 21.90 -7.84 13.59
CA ARG A 143 21.60 -8.93 12.65
C ARG A 143 22.33 -8.81 11.32
N GLN A 144 23.13 -7.79 11.09
CA GLN A 144 23.79 -7.47 9.81
C GLN A 144 22.81 -7.29 8.64
N LEU A 145 21.64 -6.68 8.93
CA LEU A 145 20.54 -6.46 7.98
C LEU A 145 20.33 -4.99 7.60
N LEU A 146 21.27 -4.07 7.89
CA LEU A 146 21.10 -2.65 7.58
C LEU A 146 20.92 -2.39 6.08
N GLU A 147 21.69 -3.04 5.23
CA GLU A 147 21.58 -2.94 3.76
C GLU A 147 20.40 -3.74 3.18
N ARG A 148 19.74 -4.54 4.02
CA ARG A 148 18.52 -5.27 3.67
C ARG A 148 17.28 -4.71 4.35
N LYS A 149 17.34 -3.45 4.81
CA LYS A 149 16.16 -2.78 5.36
C LYS A 149 15.11 -2.57 4.27
N GLY A 150 13.87 -2.99 4.52
CA GLY A 150 12.80 -3.08 3.54
C GLY A 150 12.62 -4.48 2.94
N PHE A 151 13.63 -5.35 3.03
CA PHE A 151 13.49 -6.77 2.69
C PHE A 151 12.64 -7.51 3.73
N PRO A 152 12.00 -8.63 3.36
CA PRO A 152 11.09 -9.34 4.27
C PRO A 152 11.69 -9.76 5.61
N GLU A 153 12.99 -10.01 5.69
CA GLU A 153 13.70 -10.40 6.92
C GLU A 153 13.98 -9.24 7.87
N SER A 154 13.83 -8.00 7.41
CA SER A 154 14.02 -6.80 8.23
C SER A 154 12.78 -6.42 9.07
N TYR A 155 11.68 -7.17 8.93
CA TYR A 155 10.41 -6.90 9.62
C TYR A 155 10.16 -7.90 10.76
N ASP A 156 9.57 -7.42 11.86
CA ASP A 156 8.92 -8.27 12.84
C ASP A 156 7.54 -8.72 12.31
N ARG A 157 7.57 -9.75 11.46
CA ARG A 157 6.35 -10.32 10.87
C ARG A 157 5.39 -10.87 11.91
N ARG A 158 5.89 -11.33 13.06
CA ARG A 158 5.04 -11.89 14.13
C ARG A 158 4.23 -10.79 14.78
N ALA A 159 4.86 -9.65 15.07
CA ALA A 159 4.18 -8.48 15.61
C ALA A 159 3.13 -7.94 14.61
N LEU A 160 3.47 -7.84 13.31
CA LEU A 160 2.55 -7.40 12.27
C LEU A 160 1.35 -8.34 12.11
N LEU A 161 1.57 -9.65 12.05
CA LEU A 161 0.49 -10.64 11.98
C LEU A 161 -0.41 -10.58 13.21
N ARG A 162 0.17 -10.46 14.41
CA ARG A 162 -0.59 -10.32 15.65
C ARG A 162 -1.46 -9.07 15.61
N PHE A 163 -0.89 -7.93 15.23
CA PHE A 163 -1.61 -6.65 15.11
C PHE A 163 -2.85 -6.77 14.22
N VAL A 164 -2.71 -7.32 13.01
CA VAL A 164 -3.85 -7.45 12.07
C VAL A 164 -4.83 -8.51 12.56
N SER A 165 -4.36 -9.61 13.15
CA SER A 165 -5.21 -10.64 13.73
C SER A 165 -6.07 -10.11 14.90
N GLU A 166 -5.49 -9.32 15.80
CA GLU A 166 -6.22 -8.68 16.91
C GLU A 166 -7.32 -7.75 16.40
N ILE A 167 -7.02 -6.93 15.38
CA ILE A 167 -8.03 -6.08 14.74
C ILE A 167 -9.15 -6.91 14.09
N LYS A 168 -8.81 -7.95 13.32
CA LYS A 168 -9.81 -8.85 12.71
C LYS A 168 -10.60 -9.64 13.74
N SER A 169 -10.07 -9.82 14.94
CA SER A 169 -10.78 -10.46 16.07
C SER A 169 -11.70 -9.48 16.83
N GLY A 170 -11.78 -8.21 16.41
CA GLY A 170 -12.67 -7.22 17.02
C GLY A 170 -12.12 -6.55 18.29
N ALA A 171 -10.81 -6.56 18.50
CA ALA A 171 -10.19 -5.84 19.61
C ALA A 171 -10.60 -4.35 19.60
N GLU A 172 -10.88 -3.79 20.78
CA GLU A 172 -11.30 -2.38 20.92
C GLU A 172 -10.21 -1.40 20.53
N GLU A 173 -8.98 -1.71 20.92
CA GLU A 173 -7.80 -0.90 20.66
C GLU A 173 -6.62 -1.83 20.40
N VAL A 174 -5.87 -1.53 19.33
CA VAL A 174 -4.61 -2.21 19.01
C VAL A 174 -3.54 -1.15 18.72
N ARG A 175 -2.32 -1.40 19.16
CA ARG A 175 -1.21 -0.46 19.07
C ARG A 175 -0.11 -0.97 18.15
N ALA A 176 0.45 -0.08 17.33
CA ALA A 176 1.61 -0.35 16.49
C ALA A 176 2.72 0.66 16.81
N PRO A 177 4.00 0.27 16.73
CA PRO A 177 5.11 1.22 16.88
C PRO A 177 5.04 2.32 15.82
N TRP A 178 5.41 3.55 16.19
CA TRP A 178 5.48 4.66 15.26
C TRP A 178 6.87 4.74 14.62
N TYR A 179 6.90 4.78 13.28
CA TYR A 179 8.13 4.90 12.49
C TYR A 179 8.36 6.34 12.05
N SER A 180 9.60 6.82 12.17
CA SER A 180 10.02 8.13 11.69
C SER A 180 10.90 8.01 10.45
N HIS A 181 10.44 8.57 9.34
CA HIS A 181 11.26 8.67 8.13
C HIS A 181 12.45 9.62 8.28
N VAL A 182 12.39 10.59 9.20
CA VAL A 182 13.49 11.53 9.48
C VAL A 182 14.63 10.80 10.17
N THR A 183 14.35 10.14 11.29
CA THR A 183 15.35 9.37 12.04
C THR A 183 15.60 7.98 11.42
N TYR A 184 14.79 7.61 10.42
CA TYR A 184 14.85 6.32 9.74
C TYR A 184 14.73 5.13 10.69
N ASP A 185 13.97 5.29 11.77
CA ASP A 185 13.86 4.29 12.85
C ASP A 185 12.49 4.32 13.55
N ILE A 186 12.22 3.28 14.35
CA ILE A 186 11.13 3.25 15.31
C ILE A 186 11.43 4.26 16.41
N VAL A 187 10.45 5.08 16.77
CA VAL A 187 10.60 6.06 17.84
C VAL A 187 10.13 5.44 19.16
N PRO A 188 11.05 5.25 20.13
CA PRO A 188 10.70 4.66 21.41
C PRO A 188 9.57 5.42 22.12
N GLY A 189 8.58 4.69 22.64
CA GLY A 189 7.47 5.26 23.39
C GLY A 189 6.41 5.99 22.56
N LYS A 190 6.56 6.05 21.23
CA LYS A 190 5.50 6.54 20.31
C LYS A 190 4.80 5.37 19.63
N GLU A 191 3.48 5.43 19.61
CA GLU A 191 2.64 4.39 19.02
C GLU A 191 1.55 5.00 18.15
N VAL A 192 1.14 4.25 17.14
CA VAL A 192 -0.11 4.47 16.41
C VAL A 192 -1.17 3.63 17.10
N VAL A 193 -2.29 4.26 17.44
CA VAL A 193 -3.41 3.60 18.12
C VAL A 193 -4.56 3.46 17.14
N VAL A 194 -5.00 2.24 16.90
CA VAL A 194 -6.15 1.90 16.04
C VAL A 194 -7.31 1.46 16.91
N ARG A 195 -8.48 2.10 16.75
CA ARG A 195 -9.68 1.86 17.55
C ARG A 195 -10.84 1.47 16.66
N ARG A 196 -11.24 0.21 16.71
CA ARG A 196 -12.45 -0.34 16.03
C ARG A 196 -12.70 0.30 14.66
N PRO A 197 -11.79 0.18 13.68
CA PRO A 197 -12.01 0.74 12.37
C PRO A 197 -13.12 -0.01 11.62
N ASP A 198 -13.90 0.69 10.79
CA ASP A 198 -14.76 0.06 9.79
C ASP A 198 -13.92 -0.55 8.67
N VAL A 199 -12.87 0.22 8.28
CA VAL A 199 -11.89 -0.19 7.28
C VAL A 199 -10.48 0.05 7.80
N LEU A 200 -9.61 -0.95 7.67
CA LEU A 200 -8.18 -0.83 7.92
C LEU A 200 -7.43 -0.93 6.59
N ILE A 201 -6.65 0.08 6.25
CA ILE A 201 -5.70 0.04 5.13
C ILE A 201 -4.32 -0.31 5.68
N VAL A 202 -3.71 -1.37 5.17
CA VAL A 202 -2.35 -1.81 5.50
C VAL A 202 -1.46 -1.60 4.28
N GLU A 203 -0.54 -0.63 4.35
CA GLU A 203 0.35 -0.28 3.25
C GLU A 203 1.76 -0.76 3.52
N GLY A 204 2.42 -1.35 2.52
CA GLY A 204 3.82 -1.72 2.63
C GLY A 204 4.36 -2.54 1.45
N LEU A 205 5.69 -2.73 1.44
CA LEU A 205 6.39 -3.45 0.38
C LEU A 205 5.98 -4.93 0.33
N ASN A 206 5.89 -5.56 1.49
CA ASN A 206 5.79 -7.02 1.64
C ASN A 206 4.41 -7.51 2.10
N VAL A 207 3.36 -6.67 1.97
CA VAL A 207 2.02 -7.02 2.50
C VAL A 207 1.38 -8.19 1.76
N LEU A 208 1.77 -8.45 0.50
CA LEU A 208 1.32 -9.60 -0.28
C LEU A 208 2.32 -10.76 -0.28
N ALA A 209 3.38 -10.70 0.53
CA ALA A 209 4.35 -11.79 0.60
C ALA A 209 3.68 -13.11 1.06
N PRO A 210 4.05 -14.25 0.48
CA PRO A 210 3.49 -15.55 0.85
C PRO A 210 3.84 -15.91 2.30
N ALA A 211 3.08 -16.84 2.85
CA ALA A 211 3.38 -17.45 4.14
C ALA A 211 4.79 -18.09 4.12
N ARG A 212 5.51 -17.95 5.23
CA ARG A 212 6.78 -18.66 5.41
C ARG A 212 6.57 -19.91 6.26
N PRO A 213 7.28 -21.01 5.98
CA PRO A 213 7.25 -22.18 6.83
C PRO A 213 7.64 -21.82 8.27
N ARG A 214 6.96 -22.42 9.23
CA ARG A 214 7.33 -22.34 10.64
C ARG A 214 8.50 -23.25 10.95
N HIS A 215 9.16 -23.05 12.10
CA HIS A 215 10.25 -23.91 12.55
C HIS A 215 9.85 -25.38 12.74
N ASP A 216 8.56 -25.64 12.94
CA ASP A 216 7.98 -26.99 13.07
C ASP A 216 7.60 -27.64 11.70
N GLY A 217 8.01 -27.01 10.59
CA GLY A 217 7.72 -27.45 9.23
C GLY A 217 6.27 -27.20 8.75
N LYS A 218 5.39 -26.64 9.60
CA LYS A 218 4.02 -26.29 9.22
C LYS A 218 4.02 -24.95 8.48
N GLN A 219 3.05 -24.76 7.60
CA GLN A 219 2.83 -23.45 6.96
C GLN A 219 2.38 -22.43 7.99
N GLY A 220 3.00 -21.24 7.96
CA GLY A 220 2.55 -20.07 8.70
C GLY A 220 1.40 -19.39 7.98
N LEU A 221 0.88 -18.32 8.60
CA LEU A 221 -0.07 -17.40 7.96
C LEU A 221 0.69 -16.34 7.15
N ALA A 222 0.11 -15.95 6.02
CA ALA A 222 0.48 -14.74 5.31
C ALA A 222 -0.33 -13.56 5.85
N LEU A 223 0.20 -12.34 5.75
CA LEU A 223 -0.57 -11.14 6.10
C LEU A 223 -1.80 -10.99 5.21
N SER A 224 -1.66 -11.37 3.93
CA SER A 224 -2.75 -11.35 2.94
C SER A 224 -3.92 -12.29 3.25
N ASP A 225 -3.75 -13.26 4.16
CA ASP A 225 -4.86 -14.14 4.57
C ASP A 225 -5.93 -13.40 5.40
N PHE A 226 -5.57 -12.21 5.92
CA PHE A 226 -6.48 -11.33 6.65
C PHE A 226 -7.11 -10.23 5.78
N PHE A 227 -6.73 -10.12 4.50
CA PHE A 227 -7.21 -9.07 3.62
C PHE A 227 -8.53 -9.46 2.96
N ASP A 228 -9.48 -8.55 3.02
CA ASP A 228 -10.74 -8.65 2.27
C ASP A 228 -10.58 -8.12 0.85
N PHE A 229 -9.63 -7.19 0.66
CA PHE A 229 -9.25 -6.68 -0.65
C PHE A 229 -7.74 -6.34 -0.70
N SER A 230 -7.13 -6.47 -1.88
CA SER A 230 -5.72 -6.14 -2.05
C SER A 230 -5.44 -5.43 -3.36
N ILE A 231 -4.59 -4.41 -3.28
CA ILE A 231 -4.18 -3.56 -4.38
C ILE A 231 -2.66 -3.68 -4.56
N TYR A 232 -2.21 -3.88 -5.79
CA TYR A 232 -0.81 -3.78 -6.15
C TYR A 232 -0.60 -2.58 -7.06
N VAL A 233 0.31 -1.69 -6.68
CA VAL A 233 0.70 -0.52 -7.49
C VAL A 233 1.91 -0.91 -8.31
N ASP A 234 1.73 -0.92 -9.62
CA ASP A 234 2.68 -1.41 -10.60
C ASP A 234 3.21 -0.28 -11.49
N ALA A 235 4.44 -0.40 -11.95
CA ALA A 235 5.03 0.41 -13.02
C ALA A 235 6.25 -0.32 -13.60
N LYS A 236 6.74 0.14 -14.76
CA LYS A 236 8.02 -0.34 -15.29
C LYS A 236 9.15 -0.02 -14.31
N THR A 237 10.06 -0.98 -14.10
CA THR A 237 11.21 -0.82 -13.19
C THR A 237 12.02 0.44 -13.49
N SER A 238 12.23 0.76 -14.78
CA SER A 238 12.93 1.98 -15.19
C SER A 238 12.22 3.27 -14.78
N TYR A 239 10.88 3.29 -14.77
CA TYR A 239 10.14 4.46 -14.29
C TYR A 239 10.28 4.62 -12.78
N ILE A 240 10.20 3.51 -12.04
CA ILE A 240 10.36 3.51 -10.59
C ILE A 240 11.77 3.96 -10.19
N GLU A 241 12.82 3.56 -10.92
CA GLU A 241 14.19 4.02 -10.73
C GLU A 241 14.27 5.55 -10.88
N GLU A 242 13.75 6.12 -11.97
CA GLU A 242 13.74 7.57 -12.18
C GLU A 242 12.97 8.32 -11.08
N TRP A 243 11.81 7.81 -10.68
CA TRP A 243 11.03 8.40 -9.57
C TRP A 243 11.76 8.31 -8.23
N TYR A 244 12.52 7.24 -8.01
CA TYR A 244 13.36 7.11 -6.82
C TYR A 244 14.48 8.15 -6.80
N VAL A 245 15.16 8.35 -7.93
CA VAL A 245 16.22 9.35 -8.10
C VAL A 245 15.66 10.77 -7.88
N ASP A 246 14.55 11.10 -8.53
CA ASP A 246 13.89 12.41 -8.37
C ASP A 246 13.45 12.67 -6.93
N ARG A 247 12.91 11.65 -6.28
CA ARG A 247 12.53 11.73 -4.85
C ARG A 247 13.75 11.93 -3.96
N PHE A 248 14.85 11.24 -4.24
CA PHE A 248 16.10 11.39 -3.48
C PHE A 248 16.64 12.83 -3.60
N ARG A 249 16.64 13.39 -4.81
CA ARG A 249 17.05 14.80 -5.05
C ARG A 249 16.17 15.79 -4.26
N LYS A 250 14.85 15.59 -4.27
CA LYS A 250 13.92 16.44 -3.49
C LYS A 250 14.12 16.28 -1.99
N LEU A 251 14.35 15.06 -1.50
CA LEU A 251 14.63 14.80 -0.09
C LEU A 251 15.95 15.42 0.36
N ARG A 252 16.97 15.44 -0.49
CA ARG A 252 18.27 16.06 -0.22
C ARG A 252 18.13 17.52 0.23
N THR A 253 17.31 18.28 -0.46
CA THR A 253 17.09 19.72 -0.20
C THR A 253 15.99 19.99 0.86
N THR A 254 15.33 18.96 1.36
CA THR A 254 14.22 19.08 2.32
C THR A 254 14.47 18.25 3.59
N ALA A 255 13.98 17.03 3.67
CA ALA A 255 14.08 16.20 4.86
C ALA A 255 15.51 15.79 5.23
N PHE A 256 16.40 15.58 4.26
CA PHE A 256 17.82 15.26 4.55
C PHE A 256 18.59 16.48 5.04
N ALA A 257 18.16 17.71 4.72
CA ALA A 257 18.78 18.94 5.21
C ALA A 257 18.52 19.18 6.70
N GLN A 258 17.56 18.50 7.32
CA GLN A 258 17.31 18.60 8.75
C GLN A 258 18.47 17.98 9.54
N PRO A 259 19.01 18.66 10.56
CA PRO A 259 20.16 18.16 11.33
C PRO A 259 19.94 16.79 11.99
N GLU A 260 18.70 16.49 12.40
CA GLU A 260 18.29 15.22 13.01
C GLU A 260 18.06 14.09 12.00
N SER A 261 18.17 14.37 10.70
CA SER A 261 17.96 13.37 9.66
C SER A 261 19.06 12.31 9.66
N TYR A 262 18.67 11.05 9.69
CA TYR A 262 19.60 9.92 9.49
C TYR A 262 20.40 10.07 8.18
N PHE A 263 19.81 10.71 7.16
CA PHE A 263 20.39 10.93 5.85
C PHE A 263 21.04 12.30 5.69
N HIS A 264 21.27 13.04 6.78
CA HIS A 264 21.84 14.39 6.74
C HIS A 264 23.17 14.46 5.96
N ARG A 265 23.96 13.38 5.99
CA ARG A 265 25.20 13.27 5.19
C ARG A 265 25.02 13.45 3.68
N TYR A 266 23.81 13.25 3.18
CA TYR A 266 23.52 13.45 1.74
C TYR A 266 23.10 14.88 1.40
N ALA A 267 22.84 15.73 2.37
CA ALA A 267 22.41 17.11 2.15
C ALA A 267 23.45 17.97 1.44
N SER A 268 24.75 17.65 1.61
CA SER A 268 25.87 18.38 1.03
C SER A 268 26.30 17.89 -0.37
N LEU A 269 25.70 16.82 -0.88
CA LEU A 269 26.03 16.31 -2.22
C LEU A 269 25.65 17.32 -3.32
N SER A 270 26.45 17.41 -4.38
CA SER A 270 26.05 18.05 -5.62
C SER A 270 24.90 17.28 -6.29
N ASP A 271 24.30 17.85 -7.34
CA ASP A 271 23.21 17.19 -8.07
C ASP A 271 23.67 15.89 -8.73
N ASP A 272 24.87 15.87 -9.33
CA ASP A 272 25.44 14.70 -9.98
C ASP A 272 25.81 13.60 -8.96
N GLU A 273 26.39 13.99 -7.82
CA GLU A 273 26.69 13.05 -6.73
C GLU A 273 25.43 12.45 -6.12
N ALA A 274 24.38 13.27 -5.97
CA ALA A 274 23.10 12.82 -5.44
C ALA A 274 22.43 11.82 -6.40
N GLU A 275 22.45 12.08 -7.71
CA GLU A 275 21.95 11.17 -8.72
C GLU A 275 22.73 9.85 -8.73
N SER A 276 24.06 9.93 -8.78
CA SER A 276 24.92 8.74 -8.74
C SER A 276 24.69 7.91 -7.48
N THR A 277 24.59 8.57 -6.31
CA THR A 277 24.31 7.90 -5.03
C THR A 277 22.93 7.23 -5.02
N ALA A 278 21.90 7.92 -5.54
CA ALA A 278 20.55 7.38 -5.60
C ALA A 278 20.47 6.14 -6.52
N ARG A 279 21.12 6.20 -7.70
CA ARG A 279 21.18 5.06 -8.63
C ARG A 279 21.95 3.87 -8.05
N ASP A 280 23.04 4.13 -7.32
CA ASP A 280 23.79 3.06 -6.63
C ASP A 280 22.96 2.38 -5.55
N ILE A 281 22.25 3.15 -4.70
CA ILE A 281 21.34 2.60 -3.70
C ILE A 281 20.20 1.81 -4.37
N TRP A 282 19.65 2.32 -5.48
CA TRP A 282 18.62 1.64 -6.24
C TRP A 282 19.11 0.26 -6.70
N LYS A 283 20.23 0.21 -7.40
CA LYS A 283 20.82 -1.00 -7.98
C LYS A 283 21.21 -2.05 -6.92
N ARG A 284 21.72 -1.61 -5.77
CA ARG A 284 22.20 -2.53 -4.73
C ARG A 284 21.08 -3.01 -3.78
N ILE A 285 20.04 -2.21 -3.57
CA ILE A 285 19.05 -2.46 -2.51
C ILE A 285 17.63 -2.55 -3.07
N ASN A 286 17.15 -1.49 -3.74
CA ASN A 286 15.73 -1.38 -4.06
C ASN A 286 15.31 -2.27 -5.23
N GLU A 287 16.10 -2.32 -6.28
CA GLU A 287 15.82 -3.16 -7.46
C GLU A 287 15.87 -4.66 -7.11
N PRO A 288 16.90 -5.19 -6.41
CA PRO A 288 16.88 -6.58 -5.97
C PRO A 288 15.68 -6.91 -5.07
N ASN A 289 15.30 -6.01 -4.15
CA ASN A 289 14.12 -6.22 -3.32
C ASN A 289 12.82 -6.22 -4.13
N LEU A 290 12.73 -5.34 -5.13
CA LEU A 290 11.59 -5.32 -6.05
C LEU A 290 11.49 -6.65 -6.79
N GLU A 291 12.57 -7.11 -7.42
CA GLU A 291 12.58 -8.30 -8.27
C GLU A 291 12.39 -9.59 -7.48
N GLU A 292 13.05 -9.72 -6.33
CA GLU A 292 13.04 -10.94 -5.53
C GLU A 292 11.79 -11.09 -4.66
N ASN A 293 11.24 -9.98 -4.12
CA ASN A 293 10.25 -10.04 -3.06
C ASN A 293 8.92 -9.35 -3.38
N VAL A 294 8.93 -8.25 -4.13
CA VAL A 294 7.73 -7.43 -4.33
C VAL A 294 7.02 -7.80 -5.63
N LEU A 295 7.73 -7.75 -6.76
CA LEU A 295 7.18 -8.02 -8.09
C LEU A 295 6.53 -9.42 -8.22
N PRO A 296 7.12 -10.51 -7.66
CA PRO A 296 6.50 -11.83 -7.72
C PRO A 296 5.13 -11.91 -7.03
N THR A 297 4.80 -10.96 -6.16
CA THR A 297 3.51 -10.93 -5.45
C THR A 297 2.40 -10.22 -6.23
N ARG A 298 2.72 -9.56 -7.35
CA ARG A 298 1.79 -8.80 -8.19
C ARG A 298 0.54 -9.61 -8.56
N GLY A 299 0.73 -10.84 -8.99
CA GLY A 299 -0.36 -11.74 -9.37
C GLY A 299 -1.26 -12.19 -8.21
N ARG A 300 -0.94 -11.87 -6.96
CA ARG A 300 -1.75 -12.20 -5.77
C ARG A 300 -2.80 -11.13 -5.45
N ALA A 301 -2.66 -9.93 -6.01
CA ALA A 301 -3.60 -8.83 -5.77
C ALA A 301 -4.96 -9.06 -6.45
N GLN A 302 -6.04 -8.52 -5.84
CA GLN A 302 -7.35 -8.42 -6.49
C GLN A 302 -7.38 -7.30 -7.54
N LEU A 303 -6.65 -6.21 -7.30
CA LEU A 303 -6.54 -5.11 -8.25
C LEU A 303 -5.08 -4.73 -8.47
N VAL A 304 -4.66 -4.63 -9.72
CA VAL A 304 -3.37 -4.06 -10.10
C VAL A 304 -3.60 -2.72 -10.78
N LEU A 305 -2.99 -1.66 -10.23
CA LEU A 305 -2.99 -0.31 -10.79
C LEU A 305 -1.66 -0.07 -11.50
N THR A 306 -1.66 0.02 -12.83
CA THR A 306 -0.43 0.23 -13.61
C THR A 306 -0.24 1.70 -13.93
N LYS A 307 0.89 2.26 -13.49
CA LYS A 307 1.30 3.66 -13.70
C LYS A 307 2.19 3.78 -14.93
N ASP A 308 2.10 4.93 -15.60
CA ASP A 308 2.98 5.33 -16.69
C ASP A 308 4.09 6.26 -16.18
N ALA A 309 5.02 6.63 -17.06
CA ALA A 309 6.20 7.45 -16.77
C ALA A 309 5.86 8.80 -16.07
N ASP A 310 4.69 9.37 -16.37
CA ASP A 310 4.16 10.61 -15.79
C ASP A 310 3.48 10.39 -14.41
N HIS A 311 3.66 9.25 -13.79
CA HIS A 311 3.00 8.79 -12.55
C HIS A 311 1.48 8.54 -12.67
N SER A 312 0.83 8.85 -13.78
CA SER A 312 -0.61 8.63 -13.92
C SER A 312 -0.96 7.14 -14.01
N ILE A 313 -2.07 6.75 -13.40
CA ILE A 313 -2.59 5.39 -13.54
C ILE A 313 -3.30 5.29 -14.90
N ARG A 314 -2.86 4.33 -15.74
CA ARG A 314 -3.37 4.15 -17.10
C ARG A 314 -4.19 2.90 -17.28
N ARG A 315 -3.94 1.86 -16.46
CA ARG A 315 -4.53 0.55 -16.65
C ARG A 315 -4.83 -0.09 -15.30
N MET A 316 -5.97 -0.75 -15.23
CA MET A 316 -6.48 -1.48 -14.08
C MET A 316 -6.72 -2.93 -14.46
N LEU A 317 -6.16 -3.86 -13.70
CA LEU A 317 -6.40 -5.29 -13.83
C LEU A 317 -7.19 -5.75 -12.60
N LEU A 318 -8.49 -5.97 -12.78
CA LEU A 318 -9.36 -6.43 -11.70
C LEU A 318 -9.52 -7.95 -11.79
N ARG A 319 -9.21 -8.66 -10.71
CA ARG A 319 -9.39 -10.11 -10.64
C ARG A 319 -10.88 -10.46 -10.71
N LYS A 320 -11.20 -11.43 -11.54
CA LYS A 320 -12.56 -11.99 -11.63
C LYS A 320 -12.91 -12.67 -10.31
N VAL A 321 -14.13 -12.44 -9.82
CA VAL A 321 -14.69 -13.06 -8.62
C VAL A 321 -15.35 -14.38 -8.99
#